data_4449119f6940424b73fc8cb07ec91355
#
_entry.id   4449119f6940424b73fc8cb07ec91355
#
_cell.length_a   1.000
_cell.length_b   1.000
_cell.length_c   1.000
_cell.angle_alpha   90.00
_cell.angle_beta   90.00
_cell.angle_gamma   90.00
#
_symmetry.space_group_name_H-M   'P 1'
#
loop_
_entity.id
_entity.type
_entity.pdbx_description
1 polymer ?
#
loop_
_entity_poly.entity_id
_entity_poly.type
_entity_poly.pdbx_seq_one_letter_code
_entity_poly.pdbx_strand_id
1 'polypeptide(L)'
;RKTIVLKGDGGLLMSLGSLATWAACAPGNLLVLLLENRSYELTGGQPLPPRVDFAGLARAAGLAGGGATAAGKVERIETLARFEEALPRLLTEPGPHFVVLPATTREPLPAVNHTDHAGRIRKLRAGLGIT
;
A
#
# COMPACT_ATOMS: atom_id res chain seq x y z
N ARG A 1 -13.57 10.37 4.19
CA ARG A 1 -12.14 10.70 4.01
C ARG A 1 -11.44 9.51 3.34
N LYS A 2 -10.47 9.76 2.47
CA LYS A 2 -9.63 8.72 1.86
C LYS A 2 -8.61 8.21 2.89
N THR A 3 -8.46 6.90 2.96
CA THR A 3 -7.42 6.25 3.77
C THR A 3 -6.33 5.76 2.83
N ILE A 4 -5.10 6.25 3.01
CA ILE A 4 -3.94 5.86 2.21
C ILE A 4 -3.03 4.98 3.05
N VAL A 5 -2.73 3.80 2.56
CA VAL A 5 -1.80 2.85 3.16
C VAL A 5 -0.55 2.76 2.31
N LEU A 6 0.61 3.12 2.86
CA LEU A 6 1.91 2.84 2.26
C LEU A 6 2.41 1.49 2.80
N LYS A 7 2.75 0.58 1.91
CA LYS A 7 3.19 -0.76 2.26
C LYS A 7 4.42 -1.14 1.42
N GLY A 8 5.46 -1.67 2.06
CA GLY A 8 6.56 -2.32 1.34
C GLY A 8 6.18 -3.72 0.90
N ASP A 9 6.76 -4.18 -0.19
CA ASP A 9 6.53 -5.51 -0.76
C ASP A 9 6.91 -6.65 0.20
N GLY A 10 8.07 -6.56 0.86
CA GLY A 10 8.46 -7.51 1.90
C GLY A 10 7.48 -7.54 3.07
N GLY A 11 7.02 -6.37 3.52
CA GLY A 11 6.01 -6.27 4.56
C GLY A 11 4.65 -6.85 4.15
N LEU A 12 4.28 -6.74 2.87
CA LEU A 12 3.07 -7.38 2.35
C LEU A 12 3.20 -8.91 2.35
N LEU A 13 4.35 -9.47 1.92
CA LEU A 13 4.57 -10.91 1.95
C LEU A 13 4.49 -11.49 3.36
N MET A 14 4.98 -10.76 4.36
CA MET A 14 4.88 -11.16 5.77
C MET A 14 3.43 -11.14 6.31
N SER A 15 2.52 -10.45 5.64
CA SER A 15 1.11 -10.33 6.03
C SER A 15 0.17 -10.48 4.83
N LEU A 16 0.45 -11.45 3.96
CA LEU A 16 -0.24 -11.63 2.68
C LEU A 16 -1.77 -11.82 2.84
N GLY A 17 -2.20 -12.42 3.93
CA GLY A 17 -3.62 -12.56 4.27
C GLY A 17 -4.39 -11.25 4.38
N SER A 18 -3.70 -10.10 4.56
CA SER A 18 -4.36 -8.80 4.55
C SER A 18 -5.04 -8.46 3.22
N LEU A 19 -4.58 -9.02 2.10
CA LEU A 19 -5.24 -8.86 0.80
C LEU A 19 -6.67 -9.43 0.83
N ALA A 20 -6.85 -10.61 1.41
CA ALA A 20 -8.17 -11.22 1.55
C ALA A 20 -9.09 -10.40 2.46
N THR A 21 -8.55 -9.86 3.56
CA THR A 21 -9.31 -8.98 4.46
C THR A 21 -9.74 -7.70 3.75
N TRP A 22 -8.85 -7.05 3.00
CA TRP A 22 -9.19 -5.84 2.25
C TRP A 22 -10.23 -6.13 1.16
N ALA A 23 -10.13 -7.28 0.47
CA ALA A 23 -11.12 -7.69 -0.51
C ALA A 23 -12.48 -7.97 0.12
N ALA A 24 -12.52 -8.66 1.26
CA ALA A 24 -13.75 -8.98 1.97
C ALA A 24 -14.46 -7.73 2.53
N CYS A 25 -13.70 -6.78 3.10
CA CYS A 25 -14.25 -5.53 3.63
C CYS A 25 -14.58 -4.52 2.52
N ALA A 26 -13.89 -4.59 1.40
CA ALA A 26 -14.04 -3.73 0.22
C ALA A 26 -14.27 -2.23 0.54
N PRO A 27 -13.43 -1.60 1.40
CA PRO A 27 -13.67 -0.23 1.85
C PRO A 27 -13.50 0.76 0.68
N GLY A 28 -14.58 1.42 0.29
CA GLY A 28 -14.59 2.34 -0.86
C GLY A 28 -13.65 3.56 -0.73
N ASN A 29 -13.13 3.81 0.46
CA ASN A 29 -12.19 4.91 0.72
C ASN A 29 -10.71 4.45 0.84
N LEU A 30 -10.39 3.19 0.57
CA LEU A 30 -9.02 2.67 0.70
C LEU A 30 -8.21 2.87 -0.58
N LEU A 31 -7.00 3.38 -0.42
CA LEU A 31 -5.93 3.39 -1.42
C LEU A 31 -4.67 2.76 -0.81
N VAL A 32 -4.25 1.63 -1.35
CA VAL A 32 -2.99 0.97 -0.98
C VAL A 32 -1.94 1.27 -2.03
N LEU A 33 -0.83 1.86 -1.62
CA LEU A 33 0.36 2.08 -2.44
C LEU A 33 1.42 1.08 -1.99
N LEU A 34 1.68 0.08 -2.82
CA LEU A 34 2.72 -0.92 -2.58
C LEU A 34 4.02 -0.47 -3.22
N LEU A 35 5.02 -0.17 -2.39
CA LEU A 35 6.38 0.14 -2.84
C LEU A 35 7.13 -1.16 -3.07
N GLU A 36 7.45 -1.47 -4.32
CA GLU A 36 8.12 -2.70 -4.73
C GLU A 36 9.60 -2.44 -5.00
N ASN A 37 10.45 -2.68 -3.98
CA ASN A 37 11.90 -2.58 -4.09
C ASN A 37 12.62 -3.94 -4.18
N ARG A 38 11.86 -5.04 -4.15
CA ARG A 38 12.35 -6.41 -4.22
C ARG A 38 13.28 -6.83 -3.08
N SER A 39 13.18 -6.17 -1.91
CA SER A 39 14.06 -6.43 -0.77
C SER A 39 13.34 -6.33 0.57
N TYR A 40 13.72 -7.18 1.51
CA TYR A 40 13.38 -7.05 2.93
C TYR A 40 14.32 -6.04 3.61
N GLU A 41 14.22 -4.78 3.20
CA GLU A 41 15.17 -3.71 3.55
C GLU A 41 15.33 -3.50 5.06
N LEU A 42 14.21 -3.56 5.82
CA LEU A 42 14.22 -3.35 7.27
C LEU A 42 14.80 -4.52 8.07
N THR A 43 14.88 -5.70 7.49
CA THR A 43 15.30 -6.93 8.19
C THR A 43 16.63 -7.50 7.69
N GLY A 44 17.39 -6.73 6.92
CA GLY A 44 18.75 -7.09 6.52
C GLY A 44 19.03 -7.10 5.02
N GLY A 45 18.12 -6.58 4.20
CA GLY A 45 18.34 -6.41 2.77
C GLY A 45 18.27 -7.71 1.95
N GLN A 46 17.66 -8.77 2.49
CA GLN A 46 17.51 -10.02 1.77
C GLN A 46 16.61 -9.81 0.53
N PRO A 47 16.97 -10.40 -0.63
CA PRO A 47 16.12 -10.32 -1.81
C PRO A 47 14.79 -11.04 -1.59
N LEU A 48 13.71 -10.50 -2.15
CA LEU A 48 12.45 -11.20 -2.22
C LEU A 48 12.51 -12.37 -3.20
N PRO A 49 11.60 -13.38 -3.04
CA PRO A 49 11.46 -14.44 -4.02
C PRO A 49 11.29 -13.87 -5.42
N PRO A 50 11.99 -14.40 -6.45
CA PRO A 50 11.84 -13.93 -7.80
C PRO A 50 10.41 -14.18 -8.31
N ARG A 51 9.95 -13.34 -9.22
CA ARG A 51 8.66 -13.50 -9.94
C ARG A 51 7.39 -13.38 -9.09
N VAL A 52 7.41 -12.68 -7.97
CA VAL A 52 6.16 -12.34 -7.28
C VAL A 52 5.42 -11.28 -8.09
N ASP A 53 4.20 -11.60 -8.53
CA ASP A 53 3.28 -10.65 -9.15
C ASP A 53 2.31 -10.12 -8.08
N PHE A 54 2.65 -9.01 -7.46
CA PHE A 54 1.83 -8.40 -6.41
C PHE A 54 0.48 -7.91 -6.93
N ALA A 55 0.41 -7.43 -8.17
CA ALA A 55 -0.85 -7.03 -8.78
C ALA A 55 -1.73 -8.24 -9.05
N GLY A 56 -1.15 -9.34 -9.53
CA GLY A 56 -1.84 -10.61 -9.70
C GLY A 56 -2.38 -11.17 -8.39
N LEU A 57 -1.57 -11.14 -7.31
CA LEU A 57 -2.00 -11.56 -5.98
C LEU A 57 -3.18 -10.73 -5.46
N ALA A 58 -3.15 -9.41 -5.65
CA ALA A 58 -4.24 -8.54 -5.25
C ALA A 58 -5.53 -8.81 -6.04
N ARG A 59 -5.41 -9.06 -7.35
CA ARG A 59 -6.55 -9.46 -8.19
C ARG A 59 -7.11 -10.82 -7.78
N ALA A 60 -6.25 -11.80 -7.56
CA ALA A 60 -6.64 -13.15 -7.14
C ALA A 60 -7.33 -13.14 -5.77
N ALA A 61 -6.94 -12.22 -4.89
CA ALA A 61 -7.60 -12.01 -3.60
C ALA A 61 -8.98 -11.33 -3.72
N GLY A 62 -9.37 -10.82 -4.90
CA GLY A 62 -10.67 -10.18 -5.15
C GLY A 62 -10.68 -8.65 -5.01
N LEU A 63 -9.52 -7.98 -5.01
CA LEU A 63 -9.46 -6.51 -4.93
C LEU A 63 -9.86 -5.79 -6.22
N ALA A 64 -9.90 -6.49 -7.35
CA ALA A 64 -10.35 -5.94 -8.63
C ALA A 64 -11.68 -6.57 -9.04
N GLY A 65 -12.75 -5.79 -9.09
CA GLY A 65 -14.00 -6.16 -9.79
C GLY A 65 -14.79 -7.32 -9.22
N GLY A 66 -14.52 -7.83 -8.03
CA GLY A 66 -15.12 -9.06 -7.52
C GLY A 66 -15.82 -8.96 -6.15
N GLY A 67 -15.81 -7.83 -5.51
CA GLY A 67 -16.41 -7.66 -4.18
C GLY A 67 -17.72 -6.85 -4.23
N ALA A 68 -18.27 -6.51 -3.06
CA ALA A 68 -19.48 -5.73 -2.90
C ALA A 68 -19.44 -4.33 -3.57
N THR A 69 -18.26 -3.88 -3.99
CA THR A 69 -18.08 -2.67 -4.79
C THR A 69 -17.34 -3.00 -6.07
N ALA A 70 -18.01 -2.92 -7.22
CA ALA A 70 -17.41 -3.08 -8.55
C ALA A 70 -16.34 -2.02 -8.90
N ALA A 71 -15.99 -1.14 -7.98
CA ALA A 71 -15.14 0.03 -8.19
C ALA A 71 -13.65 -0.21 -7.91
N GLY A 72 -13.28 -1.33 -7.31
CA GLY A 72 -11.89 -1.64 -6.96
C GLY A 72 -10.99 -1.79 -8.20
N LYS A 73 -9.83 -1.12 -8.18
CA LYS A 73 -8.84 -1.20 -9.25
C LYS A 73 -7.50 -1.69 -8.70
N VAL A 74 -6.88 -2.59 -9.45
CA VAL A 74 -5.51 -3.06 -9.20
C VAL A 74 -4.65 -2.68 -10.39
N GLU A 75 -3.65 -1.85 -10.14
CA GLU A 75 -2.79 -1.27 -11.16
C GLU A 75 -1.32 -1.44 -10.81
N ARG A 76 -0.47 -1.46 -11.84
CA ARG A 76 0.97 -1.30 -11.73
C ARG A 76 1.36 -0.03 -12.48
N ILE A 77 2.02 0.89 -11.83
CA ILE A 77 2.42 2.18 -12.40
C ILE A 77 3.94 2.28 -12.34
N GLU A 78 4.57 2.29 -13.52
CA GLU A 78 6.01 2.11 -13.66
C GLU A 78 6.82 3.40 -13.49
N THR A 79 6.22 4.57 -13.61
CA THR A 79 6.94 5.84 -13.58
C THR A 79 6.29 6.87 -12.69
N LEU A 80 7.09 7.77 -12.13
CA LEU A 80 6.61 8.88 -11.32
C LEU A 80 5.61 9.76 -12.08
N ALA A 81 5.89 10.08 -13.34
CA ALA A 81 5.01 10.89 -14.17
C ALA A 81 3.61 10.27 -14.32
N ARG A 82 3.54 8.95 -14.57
CA ARG A 82 2.27 8.21 -14.62
C ARG A 82 1.57 8.17 -13.27
N PHE A 83 2.31 8.11 -12.18
CA PHE A 83 1.73 8.15 -10.85
C PHE A 83 1.14 9.53 -10.53
N GLU A 84 1.85 10.61 -10.86
CA GLU A 84 1.37 11.99 -10.71
C GLU A 84 0.09 12.23 -11.53
N GLU A 85 0.03 11.73 -12.77
CA GLU A 85 -1.16 11.76 -13.62
C GLU A 85 -2.35 10.98 -13.02
N ALA A 86 -2.07 9.82 -12.42
CA ALA A 86 -3.11 8.96 -11.83
C ALA A 86 -3.60 9.43 -10.46
N LEU A 87 -2.76 10.17 -9.72
CA LEU A 87 -3.01 10.51 -8.31
C LEU A 87 -4.34 11.24 -8.06
N PRO A 88 -4.76 12.24 -8.86
CA PRO A 88 -6.05 12.91 -8.65
C PRO A 88 -7.22 11.92 -8.66
N ARG A 89 -7.28 11.00 -9.62
CA ARG A 89 -8.35 10.01 -9.68
C ARG A 89 -8.26 8.98 -8.55
N LEU A 90 -7.07 8.54 -8.19
CA LEU A 90 -6.86 7.59 -7.07
C LEU A 90 -7.35 8.17 -5.74
N LEU A 91 -7.24 9.47 -5.56
CA LEU A 91 -7.70 10.17 -4.36
C LEU A 91 -9.22 10.39 -4.34
N THR A 92 -9.86 10.54 -5.49
CA THR A 92 -11.28 10.94 -5.60
C THR A 92 -12.20 9.77 -5.92
N GLU A 93 -11.79 8.84 -6.78
CA GLU A 93 -12.63 7.70 -7.17
C GLU A 93 -12.86 6.74 -5.99
N PRO A 94 -14.05 6.10 -5.93
CA PRO A 94 -14.29 5.02 -4.97
C PRO A 94 -13.31 3.85 -5.18
N GLY A 95 -12.76 3.31 -4.05
CA GLY A 95 -11.88 2.15 -4.04
C GLY A 95 -12.61 0.86 -3.66
N PRO A 96 -11.90 -0.14 -3.14
CA PRO A 96 -10.47 -0.10 -2.80
C PRO A 96 -9.55 -0.03 -4.02
N HIS A 97 -8.52 0.81 -3.97
CA HIS A 97 -7.49 0.81 -5.00
C HIS A 97 -6.21 0.17 -4.45
N PHE A 98 -5.56 -0.67 -5.26
CA PHE A 98 -4.27 -1.26 -4.96
C PHE A 98 -3.31 -0.95 -6.09
N VAL A 99 -2.27 -0.18 -5.80
CA VAL A 99 -1.32 0.31 -6.80
C VAL A 99 0.07 -0.19 -6.46
N VAL A 100 0.69 -0.92 -7.38
CA VAL A 100 2.08 -1.35 -7.28
C VAL A 100 2.97 -0.28 -7.92
N LEU A 101 3.91 0.22 -7.14
CA LEU A 101 4.88 1.24 -7.54
C LEU A 101 6.29 0.65 -7.45
N PRO A 102 6.97 0.38 -8.57
CA PRO A 102 8.38 0.03 -8.54
C PRO A 102 9.19 1.11 -7.85
N ALA A 103 10.08 0.71 -6.96
CA ALA A 103 10.95 1.58 -6.22
C ALA A 103 12.38 1.06 -6.26
N THR A 104 13.35 1.95 -6.22
CA THR A 104 14.75 1.59 -6.06
C THR A 104 15.15 1.76 -4.61
N THR A 105 15.90 0.79 -4.08
CA THR A 105 16.58 0.94 -2.79
C THR A 105 17.64 2.02 -2.94
N ARG A 106 17.56 3.06 -2.12
CA ARG A 106 18.66 4.03 -1.96
C ARG A 106 19.55 3.59 -0.81
N GLU A 107 20.76 4.13 -0.78
CA GLU A 107 21.69 4.00 0.35
C GLU A 107 21.00 4.25 1.70
N PRO A 108 21.51 3.64 2.80
CA PRO A 108 20.76 3.57 4.05
C PRO A 108 20.25 4.94 4.49
N LEU A 109 18.94 5.03 4.65
CA LEU A 109 18.32 6.20 5.27
C LEU A 109 18.90 6.36 6.68
N PRO A 110 19.16 7.58 7.14
CA PRO A 110 19.55 7.80 8.51
C PRO A 110 18.54 7.15 9.45
N ALA A 111 19.03 6.48 10.49
CA ALA A 111 18.19 5.77 11.45
C ALA A 111 17.06 6.69 11.94
N VAL A 112 15.84 6.36 11.56
CA VAL A 112 14.67 7.10 12.06
C VAL A 112 14.46 6.70 13.51
N ASN A 113 14.56 7.67 14.41
CA ASN A 113 14.26 7.43 15.81
C ASN A 113 12.76 7.17 15.98
N HIS A 114 12.40 5.90 16.15
CA HIS A 114 11.01 5.45 16.27
C HIS A 114 10.45 5.54 17.71
N THR A 115 11.14 6.20 18.63
CA THR A 115 10.83 6.12 20.06
C THR A 115 9.59 6.89 20.52
N ASP A 116 9.08 7.86 19.73
CA ASP A 116 7.87 8.61 20.11
C ASP A 116 6.58 8.05 19.48
N HIS A 117 6.27 6.80 19.77
CA HIS A 117 5.00 6.19 19.30
C HIS A 117 3.77 6.90 19.91
N ALA A 118 3.83 7.26 21.19
CA ALA A 118 2.73 7.92 21.87
C ALA A 118 2.42 9.30 21.26
N GLY A 119 3.45 10.09 20.94
CA GLY A 119 3.29 11.38 20.26
C GLY A 119 2.70 11.26 18.88
N ARG A 120 3.10 10.25 18.11
CA ARG A 120 2.53 9.96 16.79
C ARG A 120 1.05 9.59 16.87
N ILE A 121 0.67 8.74 17.83
CA ILE A 121 -0.73 8.36 18.05
C ILE A 121 -1.56 9.59 18.47
N ARG A 122 -1.05 10.43 19.37
CA ARG A 122 -1.74 11.67 19.76
C ARG A 122 -1.97 12.59 18.56
N LYS A 123 -0.95 12.81 17.72
CA LYS A 123 -1.07 13.64 16.51
C LYS A 123 -2.10 13.07 15.52
N LEU A 124 -2.10 11.75 15.33
CA LEU A 124 -3.08 11.09 14.47
C LEU A 124 -4.50 11.27 15.01
N ARG A 125 -4.71 11.00 16.31
CA ARG A 125 -6.03 11.18 16.95
C ARG A 125 -6.52 12.61 16.83
N ALA A 126 -5.67 13.61 17.13
CA ALA A 126 -6.00 15.02 16.97
C ALA A 126 -6.40 15.37 15.53
N GLY A 127 -5.65 14.88 14.54
CA GLY A 127 -5.96 15.09 13.12
C GLY A 127 -7.26 14.43 12.66
N LEU A 128 -7.68 13.36 13.33
CA LEU A 128 -8.94 12.66 13.07
C LEU A 128 -10.12 13.24 13.89
N GLY A 129 -9.88 14.14 14.85
CA GLY A 129 -10.90 14.65 15.79
C GLY A 129 -11.37 13.59 16.79
N ILE A 130 -10.49 12.66 17.16
CA ILE A 130 -10.76 11.60 18.15
C ILE A 130 -10.10 12.00 19.46
N THR A 131 -10.87 12.15 20.50
CA THR A 131 -10.40 12.39 21.88
C THR A 131 -9.98 11.12 22.59
#